data_343d8b558202fee901158f8943778a74
#
_entry.id   343d8b558202fee901158f8943778a74
#
_cell.length_a   1.000
_cell.length_b   1.000
_cell.length_c   1.000
_cell.angle_alpha   90.00
_cell.angle_beta   90.00
_cell.angle_gamma   90.00
#
_symmetry.space_group_name_H-M   'P 1'
#
loop_
_entity.id
_entity.type
_entity.pdbx_description
1 polymer ?
#
loop_
_entity_poly.entity_id
_entity_poly.type
_entity_poly.pdbx_seq_one_letter_code
_entity_poly.pdbx_strand_id
1 'polypeptide(L)'
;MRRCWGGARLFLGIDVGTSGVKAVLVDGDQRLVDQATAPLDVSRPRPRWSEQVPDAWWRAVCAAMAELKSRRGRELGGVRGIGLSGQMHGATLLDGSDRVLRPAILWNDGRSAEQCAELERREPRLREITGNLAMPGFTAPKLLWVARHEPEIFARVARVLLPKDYVRLRMTGVHASDLSDSAGTLWLDVGARTWSPAMIEATGLPLSAMPELFEGSAATGTLLPAVAAEWGVPRDAVVAAGGGERSEEHTSE
;
A
#
# COMPACT_ATOMS: atom_id res chain seq x y z
N MET A 1 15.25 31.85 -16.25
CA MET A 1 14.51 32.53 -15.17
C MET A 1 14.13 31.54 -14.11
N ARG A 2 14.74 31.56 -12.92
CA ARG A 2 14.34 30.71 -11.77
C ARG A 2 13.08 31.33 -11.18
N ARG A 3 11.93 30.66 -11.32
CA ARG A 3 10.69 31.07 -10.64
C ARG A 3 10.89 30.91 -9.13
N CYS A 4 10.75 32.00 -8.38
CA CYS A 4 10.72 31.96 -6.92
C CYS A 4 9.38 31.38 -6.48
N TRP A 5 9.38 30.15 -5.97
CA TRP A 5 8.21 29.42 -5.44
C TRP A 5 7.83 29.87 -3.99
N GLY A 6 8.16 31.11 -3.61
CA GLY A 6 7.83 31.66 -2.32
C GLY A 6 6.31 31.78 -2.15
N GLY A 7 5.71 30.86 -1.37
CA GLY A 7 4.26 30.87 -1.06
C GLY A 7 3.39 29.90 -1.87
N ALA A 8 3.93 29.18 -2.87
CA ALA A 8 3.16 28.18 -3.61
C ALA A 8 2.89 26.93 -2.73
N ARG A 9 1.65 26.45 -2.73
CA ARG A 9 1.31 25.15 -2.13
C ARG A 9 1.94 24.05 -2.97
N LEU A 10 2.71 23.16 -2.34
CA LEU A 10 3.33 22.00 -3.00
C LEU A 10 2.74 20.72 -2.44
N PHE A 11 2.67 19.69 -3.28
CA PHE A 11 2.17 18.37 -2.94
C PHE A 11 3.18 17.33 -3.40
N LEU A 12 3.30 16.26 -2.62
CA LEU A 12 4.16 15.13 -2.90
C LEU A 12 3.29 13.92 -3.22
N GLY A 13 3.50 13.28 -4.36
CA GLY A 13 2.96 11.97 -4.70
C GLY A 13 4.03 10.89 -4.56
N ILE A 14 3.72 9.77 -3.93
CA ILE A 14 4.61 8.62 -3.84
C ILE A 14 3.85 7.41 -4.38
N ASP A 15 4.37 6.83 -5.46
CA ASP A 15 3.85 5.61 -6.05
C ASP A 15 4.79 4.44 -5.80
N VAL A 16 4.27 3.38 -5.19
CA VAL A 16 5.00 2.16 -4.80
C VAL A 16 4.68 1.07 -5.82
N GLY A 17 5.23 1.17 -7.02
CA GLY A 17 5.02 0.20 -8.10
C GLY A 17 5.77 -1.11 -7.89
N THR A 18 5.57 -2.07 -8.80
CA THR A 18 6.22 -3.38 -8.75
C THR A 18 7.70 -3.32 -9.13
N SER A 19 8.07 -2.51 -10.12
CA SER A 19 9.44 -2.40 -10.65
C SER A 19 10.23 -1.21 -10.06
N GLY A 20 9.58 -0.36 -9.29
CA GLY A 20 10.22 0.81 -8.69
C GLY A 20 9.27 1.69 -7.94
N VAL A 21 9.83 2.62 -7.18
CA VAL A 21 9.11 3.69 -6.51
C VAL A 21 9.33 4.98 -7.29
N LYS A 22 8.28 5.76 -7.44
CA LYS A 22 8.33 7.12 -7.99
C LYS A 22 7.87 8.13 -6.95
N ALA A 23 8.65 9.17 -6.72
CA ALA A 23 8.26 10.34 -5.95
C ALA A 23 8.11 11.54 -6.90
N VAL A 24 6.97 12.23 -6.85
CA VAL A 24 6.67 13.39 -7.69
C VAL A 24 6.35 14.61 -6.82
N LEU A 25 6.93 15.75 -7.14
CA LEU A 25 6.62 17.03 -6.53
C LEU A 25 5.82 17.86 -7.52
N VAL A 26 4.62 18.29 -7.12
CA VAL A 26 3.73 19.10 -7.95
C VAL A 26 3.35 20.40 -7.25
N ASP A 27 3.04 21.42 -8.03
CA ASP A 27 2.54 22.69 -7.51
C ASP A 27 1.00 22.68 -7.36
N GLY A 28 0.45 23.77 -6.82
CA GLY A 28 -0.98 23.93 -6.63
C GLY A 28 -1.81 23.99 -7.93
N ASP A 29 -1.16 24.18 -9.07
CA ASP A 29 -1.76 24.14 -10.41
C ASP A 29 -1.60 22.73 -11.05
N GLN A 30 -1.19 21.73 -10.27
CA GLN A 30 -0.95 20.33 -10.70
C GLN A 30 0.18 20.21 -11.75
N ARG A 31 1.11 21.15 -11.81
CA ARG A 31 2.27 21.07 -12.70
C ARG A 31 3.41 20.34 -12.02
N LEU A 32 4.06 19.46 -12.78
CA LEU A 32 5.25 18.76 -12.31
C LEU A 32 6.39 19.77 -12.04
N VAL A 33 6.87 19.79 -10.79
CA VAL A 33 8.04 20.56 -10.38
C VAL A 33 9.31 19.73 -10.56
N ASP A 34 9.29 18.49 -10.07
CA ASP A 34 10.39 17.51 -10.22
C ASP A 34 9.90 16.11 -9.85
N GLN A 35 10.68 15.09 -10.21
CA GLN A 35 10.41 13.70 -9.84
C GLN A 35 11.72 12.93 -9.65
N ALA A 36 11.67 11.88 -8.83
CA ALA A 36 12.75 10.93 -8.64
C ALA A 36 12.21 9.50 -8.64
N THR A 37 13.03 8.54 -9.03
CA THR A 37 12.67 7.12 -9.08
C THR A 37 13.75 6.25 -8.46
N ALA A 38 13.34 5.17 -7.80
CA ALA A 38 14.26 4.16 -7.30
C ALA A 38 13.79 2.77 -7.74
N PRO A 39 14.67 1.93 -8.28
CA PRO A 39 14.29 0.61 -8.77
C PRO A 39 13.97 -0.35 -7.64
N LEU A 40 13.16 -1.37 -7.95
CA LEU A 40 12.82 -2.49 -7.09
C LEU A 40 13.01 -3.81 -7.83
N ASP A 41 13.58 -4.79 -7.15
CA ASP A 41 13.70 -6.15 -7.65
C ASP A 41 12.50 -7.01 -7.22
N VAL A 42 12.11 -7.94 -8.10
CA VAL A 42 11.09 -8.95 -7.83
C VAL A 42 11.76 -10.31 -7.72
N SER A 43 11.60 -10.98 -6.59
CA SER A 43 12.03 -12.36 -6.38
C SER A 43 11.03 -13.34 -6.99
N ARG A 44 11.52 -14.32 -7.75
CA ARG A 44 10.73 -15.43 -8.32
C ARG A 44 11.32 -16.76 -7.90
N PRO A 45 11.15 -17.15 -6.62
CA PRO A 45 11.84 -18.33 -6.06
C PRO A 45 11.36 -19.67 -6.66
N ARG A 46 10.16 -19.69 -7.25
CA ARG A 46 9.58 -20.87 -7.95
C ARG A 46 8.74 -20.42 -9.16
N PRO A 47 8.42 -21.30 -10.10
CA PRO A 47 7.49 -20.98 -11.19
C PRO A 47 6.15 -20.43 -10.66
N ARG A 48 5.65 -19.35 -11.23
CA ARG A 48 4.42 -18.62 -10.83
C ARG A 48 4.47 -17.95 -9.44
N TRP A 49 5.62 -17.94 -8.76
CA TRP A 49 5.81 -17.20 -7.52
C TRP A 49 6.39 -15.82 -7.80
N SER A 50 5.92 -14.82 -7.07
CA SER A 50 6.38 -13.44 -7.18
C SER A 50 6.34 -12.80 -5.79
N GLU A 51 7.49 -12.36 -5.30
CA GLU A 51 7.64 -11.84 -3.94
C GLU A 51 8.52 -10.60 -3.91
N GLN A 52 8.25 -9.73 -2.94
CA GLN A 52 9.13 -8.62 -2.59
C GLN A 52 9.26 -8.49 -1.07
N VAL A 53 10.43 -8.06 -0.62
CA VAL A 53 10.66 -7.72 0.79
C VAL A 53 10.07 -6.34 1.07
N PRO A 54 9.08 -6.19 1.97
CA PRO A 54 8.43 -4.89 2.23
C PRO A 54 9.40 -3.76 2.61
N ASP A 55 10.47 -4.07 3.36
CA ASP A 55 11.50 -3.09 3.67
C ASP A 55 12.25 -2.56 2.43
N ALA A 56 12.23 -3.28 1.30
CA ALA A 56 12.80 -2.78 0.06
C ALA A 56 11.96 -1.61 -0.49
N TRP A 57 10.64 -1.64 -0.36
CA TRP A 57 9.76 -0.52 -0.73
C TRP A 57 10.11 0.72 0.06
N TRP A 58 10.24 0.58 1.39
CA TRP A 58 10.60 1.70 2.25
C TRP A 58 11.99 2.28 1.89
N ARG A 59 12.99 1.42 1.68
CA ARG A 59 14.32 1.88 1.24
C ARG A 59 14.28 2.61 -0.10
N ALA A 60 13.49 2.12 -1.05
CA ALA A 60 13.32 2.77 -2.35
C ALA A 60 12.62 4.13 -2.23
N VAL A 61 11.60 4.25 -1.37
CA VAL A 61 10.97 5.54 -1.04
C VAL A 61 12.01 6.51 -0.47
N CYS A 62 12.80 6.08 0.52
CA CYS A 62 13.85 6.92 1.10
C CYS A 62 14.89 7.34 0.06
N ALA A 63 15.28 6.43 -0.84
CA ALA A 63 16.24 6.74 -1.91
C ALA A 63 15.68 7.78 -2.91
N ALA A 64 14.45 7.60 -3.38
CA ALA A 64 13.78 8.56 -4.25
C ALA A 64 13.61 9.93 -3.57
N MET A 65 13.26 9.96 -2.28
CA MET A 65 13.14 11.19 -1.51
C MET A 65 14.50 11.88 -1.29
N ALA A 66 15.56 11.13 -1.04
CA ALA A 66 16.92 11.69 -0.90
C ALA A 66 17.39 12.34 -2.21
N GLU A 67 17.12 11.68 -3.35
CA GLU A 67 17.42 12.23 -4.67
C GLU A 67 16.62 13.51 -4.95
N LEU A 68 15.30 13.49 -4.67
CA LEU A 68 14.44 14.66 -4.84
C LEU A 68 14.89 15.81 -3.94
N LYS A 69 15.24 15.54 -2.69
CA LYS A 69 15.74 16.51 -1.72
C LYS A 69 17.06 17.15 -2.18
N SER A 70 17.97 16.39 -2.78
CA SER A 70 19.24 16.93 -3.28
C SER A 70 19.05 18.03 -4.32
N ARG A 71 17.98 17.99 -5.09
CA ARG A 71 17.64 18.96 -6.14
C ARG A 71 16.63 20.02 -5.71
N ARG A 72 15.72 19.68 -4.78
CA ARG A 72 14.52 20.48 -4.42
C ARG A 72 14.33 20.62 -2.90
N GLY A 73 15.41 20.58 -2.13
CA GLY A 73 15.32 20.62 -0.67
C GLY A 73 14.59 21.86 -0.12
N ARG A 74 14.72 23.01 -0.78
CA ARG A 74 13.99 24.23 -0.39
C ARG A 74 12.50 24.12 -0.68
N GLU A 75 12.14 23.57 -1.83
CA GLU A 75 10.77 23.39 -2.28
C GLU A 75 10.04 22.36 -1.42
N LEU A 76 10.70 21.28 -0.98
CA LEU A 76 10.14 20.28 -0.08
C LEU A 76 9.64 20.89 1.25
N GLY A 77 10.28 21.96 1.73
CA GLY A 77 9.80 22.74 2.88
C GLY A 77 8.45 23.42 2.68
N GLY A 78 7.93 23.46 1.44
CA GLY A 78 6.60 24.02 1.09
C GLY A 78 5.52 22.96 0.92
N VAL A 79 5.82 21.66 1.08
CA VAL A 79 4.83 20.57 0.93
C VAL A 79 3.76 20.64 2.00
N ARG A 80 2.48 20.54 1.59
CA ARG A 80 1.31 20.59 2.47
C ARG A 80 0.55 19.29 2.54
N GLY A 81 0.69 18.43 1.53
CA GLY A 81 0.02 17.15 1.47
C GLY A 81 0.83 16.12 0.74
N ILE A 82 0.65 14.86 1.13
CA ILE A 82 1.33 13.69 0.56
C ILE A 82 0.26 12.69 0.17
N GLY A 83 0.22 12.32 -1.12
CA GLY A 83 -0.60 11.25 -1.66
C GLY A 83 0.21 9.98 -1.81
N LEU A 84 -0.43 8.83 -1.58
CA LEU A 84 0.16 7.51 -1.76
C LEU A 84 -0.61 6.74 -2.82
N SER A 85 0.14 6.10 -3.72
CA SER A 85 -0.34 5.09 -4.67
C SER A 85 0.57 3.87 -4.61
N GLY A 86 0.13 2.73 -5.13
CA GLY A 86 1.01 1.58 -5.25
C GLY A 86 0.35 0.33 -5.77
N GLN A 87 1.21 -0.68 -6.06
CA GLN A 87 0.77 -1.99 -6.50
C GLN A 87 -0.23 -2.60 -5.53
N MET A 88 -1.28 -3.18 -6.09
CA MET A 88 -2.41 -3.74 -5.34
C MET A 88 -2.09 -5.13 -4.77
N HIS A 89 -2.94 -5.60 -3.86
CA HIS A 89 -3.07 -6.99 -3.44
C HIS A 89 -1.85 -7.63 -2.76
N GLY A 90 -0.71 -6.94 -2.66
CA GLY A 90 0.47 -7.44 -1.97
C GLY A 90 0.17 -7.73 -0.51
N ALA A 91 0.38 -8.99 -0.06
CA ALA A 91 0.09 -9.37 1.31
C ALA A 91 1.30 -9.10 2.21
N THR A 92 1.32 -7.96 2.90
CA THR A 92 2.34 -7.63 3.90
C THR A 92 1.88 -8.08 5.28
N LEU A 93 2.51 -9.13 5.81
CA LEU A 93 2.16 -9.74 7.09
C LEU A 93 3.08 -9.23 8.19
N LEU A 94 2.49 -8.68 9.24
CA LEU A 94 3.21 -8.10 10.38
C LEU A 94 2.86 -8.82 11.69
N ASP A 95 3.84 -8.92 12.59
CA ASP A 95 3.61 -9.35 13.98
C ASP A 95 3.09 -8.22 14.86
N GLY A 96 2.84 -8.50 16.14
CA GLY A 96 2.33 -7.53 17.11
C GLY A 96 3.26 -6.34 17.40
N SER A 97 4.48 -6.36 16.89
CA SER A 97 5.46 -5.27 16.97
C SER A 97 5.75 -4.62 15.62
N ASP A 98 4.86 -4.80 14.64
CA ASP A 98 4.96 -4.29 13.27
C ASP A 98 6.19 -4.80 12.49
N ARG A 99 6.77 -5.94 12.90
CA ARG A 99 7.87 -6.57 12.17
C ARG A 99 7.33 -7.43 11.06
N VAL A 100 7.90 -7.29 9.87
CA VAL A 100 7.58 -8.12 8.69
C VAL A 100 7.89 -9.59 8.97
N LEU A 101 6.91 -10.46 8.76
CA LEU A 101 7.03 -11.89 9.04
C LEU A 101 7.63 -12.69 7.87
N ARG A 102 7.42 -12.21 6.64
CA ARG A 102 7.91 -12.84 5.41
C ARG A 102 7.90 -11.86 4.24
N PRO A 103 8.56 -12.18 3.09
CA PRO A 103 8.36 -11.42 1.85
C PRO A 103 6.89 -11.39 1.45
N ALA A 104 6.41 -10.24 0.97
CA ALA A 104 5.03 -10.08 0.51
C ALA A 104 4.79 -10.88 -0.77
N ILE A 105 3.70 -11.66 -0.81
CA ILE A 105 3.22 -12.33 -2.01
C ILE A 105 2.51 -11.29 -2.88
N LEU A 106 3.01 -11.08 -4.12
CA LEU A 106 2.56 -9.99 -4.99
C LEU A 106 1.27 -10.33 -5.77
N TRP A 107 0.73 -9.33 -6.45
CA TRP A 107 -0.51 -9.41 -7.24
C TRP A 107 -0.43 -10.40 -8.42
N ASN A 108 0.75 -10.58 -9.01
CA ASN A 108 1.00 -11.47 -10.13
C ASN A 108 1.49 -12.87 -9.71
N ASP A 109 1.33 -13.23 -8.43
CA ASP A 109 1.65 -14.54 -7.88
C ASP A 109 0.46 -15.50 -8.07
N GLY A 110 0.75 -16.72 -8.54
CA GLY A 110 -0.27 -17.72 -8.84
C GLY A 110 -0.34 -18.89 -7.83
N ARG A 111 0.44 -18.84 -6.73
CA ARG A 111 0.54 -19.98 -5.79
C ARG A 111 -0.76 -20.33 -5.08
N SER A 112 -1.62 -19.35 -4.85
CA SER A 112 -2.86 -19.49 -4.08
C SER A 112 -4.10 -19.86 -4.93
N ALA A 113 -3.89 -20.43 -6.13
CA ALA A 113 -4.99 -20.78 -7.03
C ALA A 113 -6.00 -21.78 -6.42
N GLU A 114 -5.52 -22.78 -5.66
CA GLU A 114 -6.39 -23.74 -4.98
C GLU A 114 -7.21 -23.09 -3.85
N GLN A 115 -6.67 -22.09 -3.20
CA GLN A 115 -7.30 -21.37 -2.10
C GLN A 115 -8.46 -20.48 -2.56
N CYS A 116 -8.53 -20.15 -3.86
CA CYS A 116 -9.67 -19.41 -4.40
C CYS A 116 -10.96 -20.24 -4.28
N ALA A 117 -10.95 -21.49 -4.74
CA ALA A 117 -12.10 -22.38 -4.60
C ALA A 117 -12.40 -22.72 -3.12
N GLU A 118 -11.37 -22.79 -2.27
CA GLU A 118 -11.55 -22.97 -0.83
C GLU A 118 -12.27 -21.78 -0.20
N LEU A 119 -11.87 -20.55 -0.54
CA LEU A 119 -12.46 -19.32 -0.03
C LEU A 119 -13.95 -19.21 -0.44
N GLU A 120 -14.28 -19.50 -1.70
CA GLU A 120 -15.66 -19.50 -2.20
C GLU A 120 -16.54 -20.57 -1.52
N ARG A 121 -15.97 -21.72 -1.11
CA ARG A 121 -16.71 -22.72 -0.31
C ARG A 121 -16.92 -22.29 1.14
N ARG A 122 -15.94 -21.56 1.73
CA ARG A 122 -16.04 -21.08 3.12
C ARG A 122 -17.05 -19.95 3.26
N GLU A 123 -17.11 -19.05 2.26
CA GLU A 123 -18.11 -17.98 2.18
C GLU A 123 -18.76 -17.96 0.79
N PRO A 124 -19.91 -18.67 0.61
CA PRO A 124 -20.60 -18.75 -0.68
C PRO A 124 -21.11 -17.40 -1.21
N ARG A 125 -21.30 -16.39 -0.35
CA ARG A 125 -21.72 -15.04 -0.72
C ARG A 125 -20.54 -14.13 -1.08
N LEU A 126 -19.32 -14.67 -1.24
CA LEU A 126 -18.13 -13.91 -1.53
C LEU A 126 -18.35 -12.88 -2.64
N ARG A 127 -18.99 -13.31 -3.75
CA ARG A 127 -19.24 -12.42 -4.91
C ARG A 127 -20.23 -11.29 -4.60
N GLU A 128 -21.24 -11.58 -3.80
CA GLU A 128 -22.24 -10.60 -3.35
C GLU A 128 -21.58 -9.56 -2.44
N ILE A 129 -20.77 -10.01 -1.49
CA ILE A 129 -20.10 -9.15 -0.50
C ILE A 129 -19.02 -8.29 -1.17
N THR A 130 -18.16 -8.90 -1.98
CA THR A 130 -16.94 -8.25 -2.47
C THR A 130 -17.05 -7.66 -3.87
N GLY A 131 -18.11 -8.01 -4.62
CA GLY A 131 -18.28 -7.64 -6.02
C GLY A 131 -17.28 -8.32 -6.97
N ASN A 132 -16.49 -9.30 -6.50
CA ASN A 132 -15.41 -9.93 -7.24
C ASN A 132 -15.49 -11.47 -7.21
N LEU A 133 -14.78 -12.10 -8.14
CA LEU A 133 -14.44 -13.52 -8.10
C LEU A 133 -13.16 -13.72 -7.27
N ALA A 134 -13.03 -14.87 -6.62
CA ALA A 134 -11.76 -15.22 -6.01
C ALA A 134 -10.71 -15.52 -7.08
N MET A 135 -9.61 -14.79 -7.07
CA MET A 135 -8.47 -14.97 -7.98
C MET A 135 -7.15 -15.02 -7.19
N PRO A 136 -6.13 -15.75 -7.68
CA PRO A 136 -4.87 -15.93 -6.93
C PRO A 136 -4.13 -14.62 -6.68
N GLY A 137 -4.32 -13.63 -7.55
CA GLY A 137 -3.74 -12.29 -7.41
C GLY A 137 -4.27 -11.49 -6.21
N PHE A 138 -5.49 -11.75 -5.74
CA PHE A 138 -6.08 -11.05 -4.60
C PHE A 138 -5.47 -11.46 -3.25
N THR A 139 -5.70 -10.66 -2.20
CA THR A 139 -5.00 -10.80 -0.92
C THR A 139 -5.49 -12.00 -0.11
N ALA A 140 -6.81 -12.17 0.06
CA ALA A 140 -7.40 -13.20 0.92
C ALA A 140 -6.96 -14.64 0.59
N PRO A 141 -6.93 -15.11 -0.68
CA PRO A 141 -6.44 -16.44 -1.03
C PRO A 141 -4.99 -16.68 -0.60
N LYS A 142 -4.13 -15.64 -0.63
CA LYS A 142 -2.73 -15.74 -0.20
C LYS A 142 -2.63 -16.05 1.30
N LEU A 143 -3.53 -15.49 2.12
CA LEU A 143 -3.56 -15.76 3.56
C LEU A 143 -3.97 -17.22 3.85
N LEU A 144 -4.93 -17.77 3.11
CA LEU A 144 -5.26 -19.19 3.19
C LEU A 144 -4.07 -20.07 2.78
N TRP A 145 -3.33 -19.66 1.76
CA TRP A 145 -2.11 -20.35 1.36
C TRP A 145 -1.06 -20.32 2.47
N VAL A 146 -0.82 -19.15 3.09
CA VAL A 146 0.12 -19.02 4.23
C VAL A 146 -0.34 -19.86 5.42
N ALA A 147 -1.63 -19.85 5.77
CA ALA A 147 -2.17 -20.67 6.84
C ALA A 147 -1.91 -22.17 6.63
N ARG A 148 -1.97 -22.65 5.37
CA ARG A 148 -1.79 -24.04 5.02
C ARG A 148 -0.32 -24.45 4.94
N HIS A 149 0.54 -23.61 4.36
CA HIS A 149 1.92 -23.97 4.00
C HIS A 149 2.97 -23.38 4.94
N GLU A 150 2.62 -22.33 5.69
CA GLU A 150 3.49 -21.62 6.62
C GLU A 150 2.72 -21.33 7.95
N PRO A 151 2.17 -22.36 8.63
CA PRO A 151 1.27 -22.19 9.78
C PRO A 151 1.94 -21.44 10.95
N GLU A 152 3.23 -21.60 11.14
CA GLU A 152 3.99 -20.88 12.17
C GLU A 152 4.09 -19.38 11.90
N ILE A 153 4.14 -18.98 10.62
CA ILE A 153 4.08 -17.57 10.22
C ILE A 153 2.66 -17.06 10.42
N PHE A 154 1.66 -17.82 9.95
CA PHE A 154 0.26 -17.43 10.06
C PHE A 154 -0.17 -17.20 11.50
N ALA A 155 0.24 -18.06 12.43
CA ALA A 155 -0.07 -17.94 13.86
C ALA A 155 0.47 -16.65 14.51
N ARG A 156 1.44 -15.99 13.89
CA ARG A 156 2.05 -14.75 14.37
C ARG A 156 1.49 -13.49 13.70
N VAL A 157 0.62 -13.66 12.71
CA VAL A 157 0.04 -12.51 11.98
C VAL A 157 -0.86 -11.71 12.92
N ALA A 158 -0.45 -10.50 13.24
CA ALA A 158 -1.23 -9.55 14.02
C ALA A 158 -1.86 -8.46 13.14
N ARG A 159 -1.24 -8.17 11.97
CA ARG A 159 -1.71 -7.15 11.02
C ARG A 159 -1.45 -7.59 9.59
N VAL A 160 -2.36 -7.20 8.69
CA VAL A 160 -2.17 -7.35 7.24
C VAL A 160 -2.31 -5.98 6.59
N LEU A 161 -1.30 -5.58 5.82
CA LEU A 161 -1.29 -4.31 5.11
C LEU A 161 -1.06 -4.53 3.61
N LEU A 162 -1.56 -3.61 2.79
CA LEU A 162 -1.19 -3.51 1.39
C LEU A 162 0.16 -2.79 1.23
N PRO A 163 0.85 -2.88 0.08
CA PRO A 163 2.20 -2.31 -0.07
C PRO A 163 2.30 -0.82 0.27
N LYS A 164 1.39 0.01 -0.25
CA LYS A 164 1.37 1.45 0.07
C LYS A 164 1.04 1.72 1.54
N ASP A 165 0.20 0.86 2.16
CA ASP A 165 -0.19 1.02 3.56
C ASP A 165 0.96 0.67 4.50
N TYR A 166 1.80 -0.30 4.13
CA TYR A 166 3.05 -0.55 4.83
C TYR A 166 4.00 0.66 4.75
N VAL A 167 4.13 1.28 3.58
CA VAL A 167 4.91 2.50 3.43
C VAL A 167 4.32 3.62 4.29
N ARG A 168 2.98 3.78 4.32
CA ARG A 168 2.31 4.72 5.22
C ARG A 168 2.66 4.48 6.68
N LEU A 169 2.58 3.22 7.15
CA LEU A 169 2.97 2.86 8.51
C LEU A 169 4.40 3.33 8.82
N ARG A 170 5.34 3.14 7.90
CA ARG A 170 6.74 3.59 8.06
C ARG A 170 6.86 5.12 8.08
N MET A 171 5.98 5.83 7.36
CA MET A 171 5.95 7.30 7.30
C MET A 171 5.32 7.93 8.54
N THR A 172 4.24 7.34 9.04
CA THR A 172 3.32 7.99 9.99
C THR A 172 3.14 7.26 11.32
N GLY A 173 3.45 5.95 11.36
CA GLY A 173 3.11 5.08 12.50
C GLY A 173 1.64 4.66 12.56
N VAL A 174 0.83 4.93 11.51
CA VAL A 174 -0.61 4.68 11.49
C VAL A 174 -0.96 3.49 10.62
N HIS A 175 -1.78 2.56 11.16
CA HIS A 175 -2.37 1.45 10.42
C HIS A 175 -3.66 1.92 9.75
N ALA A 176 -3.58 2.33 8.50
CA ALA A 176 -4.71 2.80 7.70
C ALA A 176 -4.66 2.23 6.28
N SER A 177 -5.81 2.08 5.66
CA SER A 177 -5.98 1.72 4.25
C SER A 177 -7.11 2.55 3.64
N ASP A 178 -7.15 2.62 2.31
CA ASP A 178 -8.27 3.24 1.61
C ASP A 178 -9.26 2.21 1.08
N LEU A 179 -10.50 2.64 0.90
CA LEU A 179 -11.59 1.78 0.45
C LEU A 179 -11.36 1.19 -0.95
N SER A 180 -10.75 1.95 -1.87
CA SER A 180 -10.58 1.52 -3.26
C SER A 180 -9.58 0.35 -3.38
N ASP A 181 -8.41 0.46 -2.77
CA ASP A 181 -7.40 -0.61 -2.77
C ASP A 181 -7.85 -1.79 -1.89
N SER A 182 -8.52 -1.50 -0.76
CA SER A 182 -9.07 -2.52 0.12
C SER A 182 -10.12 -3.41 -0.54
N ALA A 183 -10.85 -2.93 -1.55
CA ALA A 183 -11.80 -3.73 -2.34
C ALA A 183 -11.11 -4.92 -3.01
N GLY A 184 -9.85 -4.77 -3.42
CA GLY A 184 -9.04 -5.84 -4.00
C GLY A 184 -8.47 -6.84 -3.00
N THR A 185 -8.75 -6.70 -1.71
CA THR A 185 -8.34 -7.69 -0.71
C THR A 185 -9.23 -8.93 -0.67
N LEU A 186 -10.48 -8.85 -1.11
CA LEU A 186 -11.59 -9.77 -0.89
C LEU A 186 -12.05 -9.84 0.58
N TRP A 187 -11.77 -8.80 1.37
CA TRP A 187 -12.27 -8.66 2.73
C TRP A 187 -13.24 -7.50 2.91
N LEU A 188 -13.28 -6.57 1.94
CA LEU A 188 -14.20 -5.45 1.96
C LEU A 188 -15.60 -5.87 1.51
N ASP A 189 -16.62 -5.53 2.30
CA ASP A 189 -18.00 -5.43 1.81
C ASP A 189 -18.11 -4.12 1.03
N VAL A 190 -18.18 -4.23 -0.29
CA VAL A 190 -18.17 -3.06 -1.18
C VAL A 190 -19.47 -2.27 -1.12
N GLY A 191 -20.59 -2.94 -0.78
CA GLY A 191 -21.90 -2.29 -0.60
C GLY A 191 -21.96 -1.51 0.70
N ALA A 192 -21.52 -2.13 1.81
CA ALA A 192 -21.48 -1.50 3.13
C ALA A 192 -20.27 -0.57 3.32
N ARG A 193 -19.25 -0.65 2.45
CA ARG A 193 -17.99 0.13 2.50
C ARG A 193 -17.25 -0.06 3.84
N THR A 194 -17.19 -1.30 4.31
CA THR A 194 -16.53 -1.67 5.57
C THR A 194 -15.92 -3.06 5.46
N TRP A 195 -15.06 -3.42 6.39
CA TRP A 195 -14.55 -4.79 6.47
C TRP A 195 -15.69 -5.78 6.71
N SER A 196 -15.72 -6.87 5.95
CA SER A 196 -16.68 -7.96 6.12
C SER A 196 -16.16 -8.97 7.15
N PRO A 197 -16.82 -9.09 8.33
CA PRO A 197 -16.41 -10.09 9.32
C PRO A 197 -16.43 -11.51 8.75
N ALA A 198 -17.45 -11.85 7.93
CA ALA A 198 -17.59 -13.17 7.31
C ALA A 198 -16.40 -13.50 6.39
N MET A 199 -15.97 -12.54 5.54
CA MET A 199 -14.83 -12.74 4.65
C MET A 199 -13.50 -12.85 5.40
N ILE A 200 -13.33 -12.09 6.48
CA ILE A 200 -12.13 -12.14 7.32
C ILE A 200 -12.06 -13.47 8.07
N GLU A 201 -13.17 -13.90 8.69
CA GLU A 201 -13.28 -15.19 9.38
C GLU A 201 -13.04 -16.37 8.42
N ALA A 202 -13.53 -16.28 7.18
CA ALA A 202 -13.29 -17.30 6.15
C ALA A 202 -11.80 -17.51 5.86
N THR A 203 -10.94 -16.52 6.13
CA THR A 203 -9.48 -16.65 6.04
C THR A 203 -8.80 -17.02 7.36
N GLY A 204 -9.55 -17.16 8.46
CA GLY A 204 -9.01 -17.50 9.77
C GLY A 204 -8.35 -16.35 10.51
N LEU A 205 -8.53 -15.11 10.06
CA LEU A 205 -7.98 -13.92 10.71
C LEU A 205 -9.00 -13.25 11.64
N PRO A 206 -8.56 -12.58 12.70
CA PRO A 206 -9.43 -11.71 13.49
C PRO A 206 -9.64 -10.36 12.78
N LEU A 207 -10.78 -9.71 12.99
CA LEU A 207 -11.06 -8.36 12.47
C LEU A 207 -9.97 -7.35 12.89
N SER A 208 -9.39 -7.52 14.06
CA SER A 208 -8.31 -6.69 14.57
C SER A 208 -7.01 -6.75 13.74
N ALA A 209 -6.89 -7.69 12.81
CA ALA A 209 -5.76 -7.74 11.88
C ALA A 209 -5.88 -6.72 10.73
N MET A 210 -7.07 -6.14 10.53
CA MET A 210 -7.32 -5.17 9.47
C MET A 210 -7.00 -3.75 9.92
N PRO A 211 -6.44 -2.89 9.01
CA PRO A 211 -6.24 -1.47 9.27
C PRO A 211 -7.57 -0.71 9.31
N GLU A 212 -7.56 0.49 9.84
CA GLU A 212 -8.69 1.42 9.74
C GLU A 212 -8.91 1.86 8.29
N LEU A 213 -10.19 1.97 7.87
CA LEU A 213 -10.58 2.32 6.50
C LEU A 213 -10.88 3.81 6.37
N PHE A 214 -10.41 4.38 5.27
CA PHE A 214 -10.59 5.79 4.92
C PHE A 214 -11.02 5.96 3.48
N GLU A 215 -11.62 7.11 3.16
CA GLU A 215 -11.71 7.58 1.78
C GLU A 215 -10.30 7.94 1.27
N GLY A 216 -10.04 7.72 -0.02
CA GLY A 216 -8.70 7.95 -0.60
C GLY A 216 -8.13 9.35 -0.36
N SER A 217 -9.01 10.38 -0.34
CA SER A 217 -8.63 11.77 -0.06
C SER A 217 -8.61 12.15 1.43
N ALA A 218 -9.06 11.25 2.32
CA ALA A 218 -9.09 11.53 3.75
C ALA A 218 -7.69 11.59 4.36
N ALA A 219 -7.51 12.45 5.37
CA ALA A 219 -6.27 12.54 6.12
C ALA A 219 -6.12 11.33 7.04
N THR A 220 -4.97 10.65 6.98
CA THR A 220 -4.66 9.49 7.83
C THR A 220 -3.58 9.78 8.87
N GLY A 221 -2.98 10.96 8.86
CA GLY A 221 -1.96 11.36 9.81
C GLY A 221 -0.96 12.33 9.20
N THR A 222 0.15 12.52 9.90
CA THR A 222 1.29 13.34 9.50
C THR A 222 2.59 12.55 9.64
N LEU A 223 3.68 13.06 9.08
CA LEU A 223 4.96 12.37 9.12
C LEU A 223 5.50 12.20 10.54
N LEU A 224 6.12 11.06 10.80
CA LEU A 224 6.96 10.89 11.98
C LEU A 224 8.06 11.95 12.01
N PRO A 225 8.45 12.46 13.20
CA PRO A 225 9.46 13.52 13.30
C PRO A 225 10.78 13.22 12.58
N ALA A 226 11.25 11.98 12.66
CA ALA A 226 12.49 11.55 12.01
C ALA A 226 12.35 11.58 10.48
N VAL A 227 11.22 11.10 9.94
CA VAL A 227 10.94 11.09 8.49
C VAL A 227 10.83 12.52 7.95
N ALA A 228 10.10 13.39 8.64
CA ALA A 228 9.95 14.79 8.27
C ALA A 228 11.31 15.51 8.20
N ALA A 229 12.16 15.32 9.20
CA ALA A 229 13.50 15.89 9.24
C ALA A 229 14.42 15.34 8.13
N GLU A 230 14.40 14.01 7.92
CA GLU A 230 15.17 13.36 6.88
C GLU A 230 14.78 13.87 5.49
N TRP A 231 13.48 13.98 5.20
CA TRP A 231 12.99 14.42 3.89
C TRP A 231 13.01 15.95 3.71
N GLY A 232 13.09 16.72 4.79
CA GLY A 232 12.96 18.18 4.75
C GLY A 232 11.54 18.65 4.44
N VAL A 233 10.53 17.83 4.77
CA VAL A 233 9.11 18.10 4.59
C VAL A 233 8.52 18.56 5.94
N PRO A 234 7.60 19.54 5.97
CA PRO A 234 6.97 19.99 7.22
C PRO A 234 6.26 18.83 7.95
N ARG A 235 6.37 18.80 9.27
CA ARG A 235 5.72 17.76 10.10
C ARG A 235 4.20 17.79 10.03
N ASP A 236 3.62 18.94 9.75
CA ASP A 236 2.18 19.17 9.60
C ASP A 236 1.67 18.85 8.19
N ALA A 237 2.54 18.43 7.26
CA ALA A 237 2.11 17.93 5.96
C ALA A 237 1.21 16.69 6.15
N VAL A 238 -0.01 16.79 5.61
CA VAL A 238 -1.03 15.75 5.76
C VAL A 238 -0.75 14.58 4.82
N VAL A 239 -0.81 13.35 5.33
CA VAL A 239 -0.74 12.14 4.53
C VAL A 239 -2.16 11.64 4.23
N ALA A 240 -2.55 11.62 2.96
CA ALA A 240 -3.84 11.10 2.51
C ALA A 240 -3.86 9.57 2.47
N ALA A 241 -5.08 8.99 2.49
CA ALA A 241 -5.24 7.54 2.43
C ALA A 241 -4.74 6.94 1.09
N GLY A 242 -4.86 7.66 -0.01
CA GLY A 242 -4.34 7.24 -1.31
C GLY A 242 -5.25 6.26 -2.05
N GLY A 243 -4.67 5.43 -2.92
CA GLY A 243 -5.39 4.46 -3.74
C GLY A 243 -4.48 3.41 -4.37
N GLY A 244 -5.07 2.32 -4.88
CA GLY A 244 -4.35 1.33 -5.67
C GLY A 244 -4.06 1.80 -7.09
N GLU A 245 -3.00 1.29 -7.70
CA GLU A 245 -2.49 1.68 -9.03
C GLU A 245 -3.49 1.46 -10.18
N ARG A 246 -4.45 0.56 -10.04
CA ARG A 246 -5.38 0.17 -11.13
C ARG A 246 -6.41 1.24 -11.54
N SER A 247 -6.55 2.30 -10.79
CA SER A 247 -7.48 3.39 -11.13
C SER A 247 -6.99 4.27 -12.29
N GLU A 248 -5.75 4.13 -12.74
CA GLU A 248 -5.12 4.99 -13.73
C GLU A 248 -5.13 4.43 -15.17
N GLU A 249 -5.36 3.13 -15.38
CA GLU A 249 -5.33 2.52 -16.73
C GLU A 249 -6.55 2.84 -17.61
N HIS A 250 -7.59 3.45 -17.07
CA HIS A 250 -8.83 3.75 -17.81
C HIS A 250 -8.97 5.18 -18.31
N THR A 251 -7.94 6.02 -18.20
CA THR A 251 -7.97 7.42 -18.65
C THR A 251 -7.15 7.71 -19.90
N SER A 252 -6.67 6.66 -20.62
CA SER A 252 -5.90 6.80 -21.85
C SER A 252 -6.62 6.15 -23.06
N GLU A 253 -7.86 6.59 -23.36
CA GLU A 253 -8.44 6.53 -24.72
C GLU A 253 -9.14 7.86 -25.04
#